data_2297e50742967589bf4a111c0488f1b1
#
_entry.id   2297e50742967589bf4a111c0488f1b1
#
_cell.length_a   1.000
_cell.length_b   1.000
_cell.length_c   1.000
_cell.angle_alpha   90.00
_cell.angle_beta   90.00
_cell.angle_gamma   90.00
#
_symmetry.space_group_name_H-M   'P 1'
#
loop_
_entity.id
_entity.type
_entity.pdbx_description
1 polymer ?
#
loop_
_entity_poly.entity_id
_entity_poly.type
_entity_poly.pdbx_seq_one_letter_code
_entity_poly.pdbx_strand_id
1 'polypeptide(L)'
;MTGRIRGVALALQLAGMAALAGGMALPGCAPVDAPSAASPAPRSGGIEWIDVHAHLVGGRADQGEDYRGAVAAAVAAMDEARIRKMVVMPPPQVRGMPGLHDSDRFVAALTHHPGHFAFLGGGGTLNVMLQEAGPERAIGDGLRRRFEEQALAILRQGAAGFGEITAHHLSHLPDHPYESVPADHPLLLLLADIAARHDVVIDFHFDLVASDMRSPEWLASPPNPPLLRANLAAFERLLAHNRKAKIVWAHAGSDMLGHWTTDLSRDLLARHPNLSMSLRMAPGRAPENHPLTPTLEMKPEWLRLLQDFADRFVLGGDQFIVSPSVRGGGPAVTFAQRAPRMRERTRAFLDALPPELARRIARENAMRLYRLQD
;
A
#
# COMPACT_ATOMS: atom_id res chain seq x y z
N MET A 1 8.70 -8.68 -59.42
CA MET A 1 10.15 -8.49 -59.38
C MET A 1 10.63 -8.99 -57.99
N THR A 2 11.33 -10.10 -58.06
CA THR A 2 11.82 -10.94 -56.98
C THR A 2 13.17 -10.42 -56.45
N GLY A 3 13.33 -10.31 -55.13
CA GLY A 3 14.63 -10.00 -54.49
C GLY A 3 14.83 -10.87 -53.27
N ARG A 4 15.54 -12.00 -53.44
CA ARG A 4 16.04 -12.89 -52.40
C ARG A 4 17.25 -12.25 -51.73
N ILE A 5 17.31 -12.27 -50.40
CA ILE A 5 18.55 -12.02 -49.62
C ILE A 5 18.94 -13.31 -48.91
N ARG A 6 20.21 -13.68 -49.14
CA ARG A 6 20.90 -14.90 -48.71
C ARG A 6 21.33 -14.81 -47.24
N GLY A 7 21.20 -15.92 -46.53
CA GLY A 7 21.77 -16.13 -45.21
C GLY A 7 23.30 -16.37 -45.28
N VAL A 8 24.01 -15.92 -44.25
CA VAL A 8 25.40 -16.28 -44.00
C VAL A 8 25.44 -17.01 -42.66
N ALA A 9 25.82 -18.28 -42.71
CA ALA A 9 26.12 -19.10 -41.55
C ALA A 9 27.61 -18.92 -41.22
N LEU A 10 27.91 -18.67 -39.95
CA LEU A 10 29.29 -18.64 -39.46
C LEU A 10 29.51 -19.82 -38.51
N ALA A 11 30.42 -20.73 -38.96
CA ALA A 11 30.86 -21.89 -38.20
C ALA A 11 32.02 -21.49 -37.26
N LEU A 12 31.94 -21.84 -36.01
CA LEU A 12 33.08 -21.76 -35.07
C LEU A 12 33.75 -23.12 -34.96
N GLN A 13 35.03 -23.16 -35.27
CA GLN A 13 35.93 -24.32 -35.08
C GLN A 13 36.44 -24.35 -33.64
N LEU A 14 36.34 -25.51 -33.01
CA LEU A 14 37.02 -25.87 -31.76
C LEU A 14 38.46 -26.34 -32.09
N ALA A 15 39.44 -25.70 -31.47
CA ALA A 15 40.79 -26.19 -31.43
C ALA A 15 41.14 -26.62 -29.97
N GLY A 16 41.43 -27.92 -29.81
CA GLY A 16 41.92 -28.49 -28.55
C GLY A 16 43.42 -28.29 -28.45
N MET A 17 43.88 -28.00 -27.25
CA MET A 17 45.32 -28.18 -26.87
C MET A 17 45.42 -28.97 -25.56
N ALA A 18 46.07 -30.13 -25.67
CA ALA A 18 46.51 -30.91 -24.54
C ALA A 18 47.84 -30.32 -23.99
N ALA A 19 47.95 -30.19 -22.69
CA ALA A 19 49.23 -29.88 -22.04
C ALA A 19 49.54 -30.88 -20.95
N LEU A 20 50.77 -31.38 -20.99
CA LEU A 20 51.37 -32.42 -20.20
C LEU A 20 51.55 -32.03 -18.72
N ALA A 21 51.42 -33.04 -17.88
CA ALA A 21 51.72 -32.98 -16.45
C ALA A 21 53.26 -33.00 -16.21
N GLY A 22 53.70 -32.08 -15.35
CA GLY A 22 55.04 -32.11 -14.72
C GLY A 22 54.86 -31.84 -13.23
N GLY A 23 55.04 -32.87 -12.43
CA GLY A 23 54.97 -32.77 -10.98
C GLY A 23 56.22 -32.19 -10.37
N MET A 24 56.07 -31.25 -9.44
CA MET A 24 57.06 -30.90 -8.42
C MET A 24 56.38 -30.87 -7.07
N ALA A 25 56.78 -31.73 -6.18
CA ALA A 25 56.36 -31.74 -4.78
C ALA A 25 57.15 -30.67 -4.00
N LEU A 26 56.44 -29.82 -3.28
CA LEU A 26 56.97 -28.94 -2.25
C LEU A 26 56.37 -29.31 -0.88
N PRO A 27 57.14 -29.16 0.21
CA PRO A 27 56.77 -29.71 1.52
C PRO A 27 55.70 -28.93 2.25
N GLY A 28 54.96 -29.67 3.05
CA GLY A 28 53.78 -29.30 3.86
C GLY A 28 53.77 -27.95 4.55
N CYS A 29 52.67 -27.26 4.29
CA CYS A 29 52.08 -26.34 5.25
C CYS A 29 50.77 -26.95 5.76
N ALA A 30 50.65 -27.07 7.08
CA ALA A 30 49.43 -27.52 7.74
C ALA A 30 48.24 -26.59 7.38
N PRO A 31 47.04 -27.13 7.19
CA PRO A 31 45.89 -26.30 6.96
C PRO A 31 45.59 -25.47 8.23
N VAL A 32 45.61 -24.15 8.09
CA VAL A 32 45.02 -23.24 9.06
C VAL A 32 43.53 -23.42 8.93
N ASP A 33 42.86 -23.90 9.97
CA ASP A 33 41.41 -24.00 10.05
C ASP A 33 40.82 -22.62 9.79
N ALA A 34 40.18 -22.46 8.63
CA ALA A 34 39.33 -21.33 8.36
C ALA A 34 38.17 -21.35 9.39
N PRO A 35 37.84 -20.21 10.02
CA PRO A 35 36.69 -20.17 10.92
C PRO A 35 35.46 -20.65 10.14
N SER A 36 34.88 -21.74 10.61
CA SER A 36 33.61 -22.30 10.14
C SER A 36 32.61 -21.14 10.14
N ALA A 37 32.14 -20.75 8.96
CA ALA A 37 31.01 -19.85 8.84
C ALA A 37 29.87 -20.50 9.63
N ALA A 38 29.55 -19.93 10.79
CA ALA A 38 28.41 -20.35 11.59
C ALA A 38 27.18 -20.35 10.67
N SER A 39 26.60 -21.54 10.50
CA SER A 39 25.30 -21.66 9.83
C SER A 39 24.36 -20.64 10.47
N PRO A 40 23.63 -19.84 9.69
CA PRO A 40 22.66 -18.92 10.29
C PRO A 40 21.72 -19.73 11.17
N ALA A 41 21.59 -19.31 12.43
CA ALA A 41 20.67 -19.93 13.38
C ALA A 41 19.29 -20.08 12.69
N PRO A 42 18.55 -21.18 12.94
CA PRO A 42 17.24 -21.35 12.36
C PRO A 42 16.43 -20.11 12.71
N ARG A 43 15.97 -19.36 11.70
CA ARG A 43 15.16 -18.15 11.86
C ARG A 43 13.95 -18.56 12.67
N SER A 44 13.90 -18.19 13.95
CA SER A 44 12.75 -18.33 14.83
C SER A 44 11.52 -17.88 14.07
N GLY A 45 10.43 -18.62 14.10
CA GLY A 45 9.22 -18.37 13.32
C GLY A 45 8.88 -16.88 13.34
N GLY A 46 8.93 -16.25 12.14
CA GLY A 46 8.85 -14.79 11.98
C GLY A 46 7.62 -14.20 12.66
N ILE A 47 7.69 -12.93 13.04
CA ILE A 47 6.60 -12.21 13.72
C ILE A 47 5.31 -12.24 12.88
N GLU A 48 4.17 -12.54 13.53
CA GLU A 48 2.85 -12.37 12.92
C GLU A 48 2.51 -10.88 12.86
N TRP A 49 1.83 -10.48 11.78
CA TRP A 49 1.49 -9.09 11.56
C TRP A 49 0.06 -8.90 11.06
N ILE A 50 -0.42 -7.67 11.10
CA ILE A 50 -1.73 -7.25 10.61
C ILE A 50 -1.52 -6.38 9.38
N ASP A 51 -2.17 -6.76 8.28
CA ASP A 51 -2.25 -5.94 7.08
C ASP A 51 -3.48 -5.04 7.17
N VAL A 52 -3.27 -3.73 7.31
CA VAL A 52 -4.40 -2.80 7.49
C VAL A 52 -4.93 -2.24 6.17
N HIS A 53 -4.39 -2.67 5.01
CA HIS A 53 -4.77 -2.12 3.71
C HIS A 53 -4.70 -3.17 2.60
N ALA A 54 -5.85 -3.73 2.24
CA ALA A 54 -5.97 -4.69 1.15
C ALA A 54 -7.30 -4.55 0.41
N HIS A 55 -7.32 -4.94 -0.86
CA HIS A 55 -8.48 -4.87 -1.75
C HIS A 55 -8.88 -6.25 -2.23
N LEU A 56 -10.16 -6.61 -2.08
CA LEU A 56 -10.72 -7.84 -2.63
C LEU A 56 -11.30 -7.59 -4.02
N VAL A 57 -10.93 -8.42 -4.98
CA VAL A 57 -11.42 -8.35 -6.35
C VAL A 57 -12.21 -9.62 -6.64
N GLY A 58 -13.54 -9.54 -6.50
CA GLY A 58 -14.44 -10.66 -6.71
C GLY A 58 -14.83 -10.89 -8.17
N GLY A 59 -14.67 -9.90 -9.05
CA GLY A 59 -15.08 -10.02 -10.44
C GLY A 59 -14.84 -8.75 -11.23
N ARG A 60 -15.28 -8.80 -12.49
CA ARG A 60 -15.41 -7.66 -13.38
C ARG A 60 -16.87 -7.53 -13.79
N ALA A 61 -17.27 -6.38 -14.30
CA ALA A 61 -18.66 -6.07 -14.63
C ALA A 61 -19.37 -7.14 -15.47
N ASP A 62 -18.64 -7.88 -16.30
CA ASP A 62 -19.13 -8.89 -17.27
C ASP A 62 -18.95 -10.36 -16.79
N GLN A 63 -18.28 -10.61 -15.65
CA GLN A 63 -17.85 -11.96 -15.23
C GLN A 63 -18.63 -12.50 -14.02
N GLY A 64 -19.60 -11.73 -13.51
CA GLY A 64 -20.22 -12.04 -12.22
C GLY A 64 -19.29 -11.75 -11.05
N GLU A 65 -19.75 -12.07 -9.84
CA GLU A 65 -19.03 -11.78 -8.62
C GLU A 65 -18.72 -13.05 -7.82
N ASP A 66 -17.45 -13.16 -7.41
CA ASP A 66 -16.96 -14.25 -6.57
C ASP A 66 -16.08 -13.70 -5.43
N TYR A 67 -16.68 -12.95 -4.54
CA TYR A 67 -15.97 -12.49 -3.34
C TYR A 67 -15.63 -13.62 -2.36
N ARG A 68 -16.34 -14.76 -2.42
CA ARG A 68 -15.94 -15.96 -1.62
C ARG A 68 -14.59 -16.49 -2.10
N GLY A 69 -14.38 -16.59 -3.42
CA GLY A 69 -13.08 -17.00 -3.98
C GLY A 69 -11.98 -15.99 -3.66
N ALA A 70 -12.26 -14.68 -3.70
CA ALA A 70 -11.29 -13.65 -3.31
C ALA A 70 -10.93 -13.76 -1.81
N VAL A 71 -11.89 -14.01 -0.93
CA VAL A 71 -11.66 -14.22 0.51
C VAL A 71 -10.85 -15.49 0.76
N ALA A 72 -11.15 -16.60 0.08
CA ALA A 72 -10.36 -17.84 0.19
C ALA A 72 -8.90 -17.61 -0.25
N ALA A 73 -8.69 -16.85 -1.35
CA ALA A 73 -7.35 -16.47 -1.79
C ALA A 73 -6.65 -15.55 -0.77
N ALA A 74 -7.40 -14.68 -0.10
CA ALA A 74 -6.86 -13.83 0.96
C ALA A 74 -6.39 -14.66 2.16
N VAL A 75 -7.18 -15.62 2.63
CA VAL A 75 -6.81 -16.52 3.73
C VAL A 75 -5.54 -17.29 3.37
N ALA A 76 -5.45 -17.87 2.17
CA ALA A 76 -4.23 -18.56 1.72
C ALA A 76 -3.00 -17.64 1.72
N ALA A 77 -3.16 -16.40 1.27
CA ALA A 77 -2.09 -15.40 1.29
C ALA A 77 -1.70 -14.98 2.71
N MET A 78 -2.67 -14.92 3.64
CA MET A 78 -2.44 -14.63 5.05
C MET A 78 -1.64 -15.75 5.71
N ASP A 79 -2.00 -17.01 5.48
CA ASP A 79 -1.28 -18.18 6.02
C ASP A 79 0.18 -18.20 5.52
N GLU A 80 0.39 -18.01 4.21
CA GLU A 80 1.72 -17.96 3.61
C GLU A 80 2.60 -16.84 4.20
N ALA A 81 2.02 -15.65 4.39
CA ALA A 81 2.74 -14.44 4.82
C ALA A 81 2.73 -14.23 6.33
N ARG A 82 2.08 -15.10 7.11
CA ARG A 82 1.86 -14.94 8.56
C ARG A 82 1.11 -13.65 8.91
N ILE A 83 0.13 -13.30 8.08
CA ILE A 83 -0.80 -12.21 8.36
C ILE A 83 -1.90 -12.76 9.25
N ARG A 84 -1.98 -12.28 10.50
CA ARG A 84 -2.98 -12.73 11.46
C ARG A 84 -4.38 -12.17 11.16
N LYS A 85 -4.43 -10.90 10.78
CA LYS A 85 -5.67 -10.21 10.38
C LYS A 85 -5.40 -9.32 9.17
N MET A 86 -6.45 -9.12 8.39
CA MET A 86 -6.43 -8.23 7.25
C MET A 86 -7.61 -7.26 7.32
N VAL A 87 -7.34 -5.97 7.16
CA VAL A 87 -8.38 -4.97 6.97
C VAL A 87 -8.57 -4.77 5.47
N VAL A 88 -9.75 -5.14 4.99
CA VAL A 88 -10.09 -5.05 3.57
C VAL A 88 -11.00 -3.86 3.31
N MET A 89 -10.82 -3.22 2.16
CA MET A 89 -11.59 -2.05 1.78
C MET A 89 -11.79 -1.98 0.26
N PRO A 90 -12.81 -1.27 -0.24
CA PRO A 90 -12.89 -0.93 -1.66
C PRO A 90 -11.75 0.06 -2.00
N PRO A 91 -11.12 -0.05 -3.18
CA PRO A 91 -10.18 0.99 -3.63
C PRO A 91 -10.92 2.32 -3.81
N PRO A 92 -10.23 3.46 -3.90
CA PRO A 92 -10.86 4.71 -4.25
C PRO A 92 -11.38 4.63 -5.69
N GLN A 93 -12.60 5.06 -5.91
CA GLN A 93 -13.28 4.93 -7.20
C GLN A 93 -13.99 6.23 -7.55
N VAL A 94 -14.16 6.44 -8.85
CA VAL A 94 -14.95 7.55 -9.41
C VAL A 94 -16.12 7.01 -10.22
N ARG A 95 -17.11 7.86 -10.45
CA ARG A 95 -18.26 7.49 -11.28
C ARG A 95 -17.85 6.99 -12.66
N GLY A 96 -18.50 5.93 -13.11
CA GLY A 96 -18.26 5.32 -14.42
C GLY A 96 -17.10 4.34 -14.49
N MET A 97 -16.37 4.10 -13.39
CA MET A 97 -15.39 3.01 -13.36
C MET A 97 -16.08 1.66 -13.51
N PRO A 98 -15.54 0.77 -14.37
CA PRO A 98 -16.06 -0.59 -14.49
C PRO A 98 -15.91 -1.34 -13.15
N GLY A 99 -17.01 -1.97 -12.71
CA GLY A 99 -17.00 -2.73 -11.46
C GLY A 99 -17.03 -1.87 -10.19
N LEU A 100 -17.53 -0.63 -10.28
CA LEU A 100 -17.75 0.23 -9.12
C LEU A 100 -18.50 -0.52 -8.01
N HIS A 101 -17.93 -0.57 -6.80
CA HIS A 101 -18.47 -1.31 -5.65
C HIS A 101 -18.02 -0.69 -4.33
N ASP A 102 -18.75 -0.99 -3.26
CA ASP A 102 -18.33 -0.67 -1.89
C ASP A 102 -18.32 -1.94 -1.01
N SER A 103 -18.10 -1.78 0.29
CA SER A 103 -17.98 -2.87 1.26
C SER A 103 -19.18 -3.81 1.30
N ASP A 104 -20.38 -3.34 0.99
CA ASP A 104 -21.61 -4.15 0.93
C ASP A 104 -21.50 -5.36 0.00
N ARG A 105 -20.63 -5.30 -1.03
CA ARG A 105 -20.44 -6.40 -1.99
C ARG A 105 -19.63 -7.56 -1.43
N PHE A 106 -18.73 -7.32 -0.50
CA PHE A 106 -17.83 -8.36 0.02
C PHE A 106 -18.05 -8.70 1.51
N VAL A 107 -18.71 -7.85 2.29
CA VAL A 107 -18.84 -8.04 3.73
C VAL A 107 -19.46 -9.39 4.10
N ALA A 108 -20.44 -9.85 3.33
CA ALA A 108 -21.06 -11.16 3.55
C ALA A 108 -20.08 -12.34 3.35
N ALA A 109 -19.10 -12.20 2.47
CA ALA A 109 -18.09 -13.23 2.26
C ALA A 109 -17.09 -13.30 3.43
N LEU A 110 -16.82 -12.21 4.12
CA LEU A 110 -15.91 -12.16 5.28
C LEU A 110 -16.42 -12.96 6.47
N THR A 111 -17.75 -13.08 6.64
CA THR A 111 -18.37 -13.80 7.77
C THR A 111 -18.05 -15.29 7.81
N HIS A 112 -17.58 -15.87 6.69
CA HIS A 112 -17.13 -17.26 6.63
C HIS A 112 -15.77 -17.51 7.29
N HIS A 113 -15.03 -16.45 7.61
CA HIS A 113 -13.71 -16.50 8.25
C HIS A 113 -13.66 -15.54 9.45
N PRO A 114 -14.43 -15.82 10.51
CA PRO A 114 -14.50 -14.94 11.67
C PRO A 114 -13.11 -14.78 12.31
N GLY A 115 -12.79 -13.57 12.72
CA GLY A 115 -11.50 -13.28 13.35
C GLY A 115 -10.34 -12.98 12.38
N HIS A 116 -10.45 -13.30 11.09
CA HIS A 116 -9.40 -13.01 10.11
C HIS A 116 -9.51 -11.61 9.51
N PHE A 117 -10.71 -11.08 9.40
CA PHE A 117 -10.97 -9.84 8.69
C PHE A 117 -11.63 -8.78 9.56
N ALA A 118 -11.26 -7.54 9.29
CA ALA A 118 -12.06 -6.35 9.51
C ALA A 118 -12.21 -5.62 8.16
N PHE A 119 -13.07 -4.62 8.07
CA PHE A 119 -13.24 -3.90 6.84
C PHE A 119 -13.47 -2.40 7.05
N LEU A 120 -13.13 -1.63 6.04
CA LEU A 120 -13.52 -0.22 5.88
C LEU A 120 -14.45 -0.12 4.67
N GLY A 121 -15.18 0.98 4.58
CA GLY A 121 -16.03 1.26 3.43
C GLY A 121 -15.96 2.73 3.02
N GLY A 122 -16.50 3.05 1.87
CA GLY A 122 -16.56 4.42 1.35
C GLY A 122 -15.78 4.67 0.07
N GLY A 123 -14.84 3.78 -0.30
CA GLY A 123 -14.07 3.95 -1.55
C GLY A 123 -14.94 3.95 -2.81
N GLY A 124 -16.03 3.18 -2.80
CA GLY A 124 -16.98 3.13 -3.92
C GLY A 124 -18.20 4.03 -3.78
N THR A 125 -18.37 4.70 -2.65
CA THR A 125 -19.53 5.56 -2.39
C THR A 125 -19.14 6.96 -1.94
N LEU A 126 -18.53 7.10 -0.75
CA LEU A 126 -18.11 8.40 -0.22
C LEU A 126 -17.06 9.07 -1.10
N ASN A 127 -16.09 8.28 -1.60
CA ASN A 127 -15.06 8.79 -2.51
C ASN A 127 -15.68 9.27 -3.83
N VAL A 128 -16.63 8.53 -4.39
CA VAL A 128 -17.37 8.95 -5.58
C VAL A 128 -18.09 10.29 -5.34
N MET A 129 -18.81 10.42 -4.22
CA MET A 129 -19.50 11.66 -3.87
C MET A 129 -18.54 12.83 -3.67
N LEU A 130 -17.37 12.58 -3.11
CA LEU A 130 -16.31 13.55 -2.90
C LEU A 130 -15.73 14.04 -4.22
N GLN A 131 -15.37 13.14 -5.13
CA GLN A 131 -14.79 13.48 -6.42
C GLN A 131 -15.80 14.16 -7.35
N GLU A 132 -17.09 13.79 -7.27
CA GLU A 132 -18.17 14.47 -8.00
C GLU A 132 -18.45 15.90 -7.48
N ALA A 133 -18.23 16.14 -6.19
CA ALA A 133 -18.33 17.50 -5.65
C ALA A 133 -17.23 18.42 -6.20
N GLY A 134 -16.11 17.82 -6.67
CA GLY A 134 -14.99 18.56 -7.24
C GLY A 134 -14.26 19.44 -6.21
N PRO A 135 -13.48 20.43 -6.66
CA PRO A 135 -12.68 21.27 -5.77
C PRO A 135 -13.47 22.37 -5.06
N GLU A 136 -14.77 22.43 -5.24
CA GLU A 136 -15.62 23.51 -4.72
C GLU A 136 -15.74 23.43 -3.19
N ARG A 137 -15.62 24.60 -2.54
CA ARG A 137 -15.71 24.70 -1.09
C ARG A 137 -17.14 24.93 -0.59
N ALA A 138 -18.07 25.29 -1.47
CA ALA A 138 -19.47 25.47 -1.13
C ALA A 138 -20.25 24.21 -1.52
N ILE A 139 -20.63 23.42 -0.53
CA ILE A 139 -21.49 22.25 -0.71
C ILE A 139 -22.89 22.53 -0.16
N GLY A 140 -23.91 22.16 -0.93
CA GLY A 140 -25.30 22.29 -0.49
C GLY A 140 -25.67 21.31 0.63
N ASP A 141 -26.61 21.72 1.50
CA ASP A 141 -27.07 20.91 2.64
C ASP A 141 -27.58 19.51 2.23
N GLY A 142 -28.18 19.39 1.04
CA GLY A 142 -28.64 18.11 0.51
C GLY A 142 -27.51 17.11 0.27
N LEU A 143 -26.39 17.56 -0.30
CA LEU A 143 -25.21 16.72 -0.51
C LEU A 143 -24.58 16.35 0.85
N ARG A 144 -24.45 17.34 1.75
CA ARG A 144 -23.90 17.12 3.08
C ARG A 144 -24.68 16.05 3.85
N ARG A 145 -26.02 16.13 3.86
CA ARG A 145 -26.88 15.11 4.52
C ARG A 145 -26.70 13.73 3.91
N ARG A 146 -26.79 13.61 2.57
CA ARG A 146 -26.59 12.30 1.91
C ARG A 146 -25.23 11.69 2.19
N PHE A 147 -24.18 12.51 2.23
CA PHE A 147 -22.83 12.05 2.55
C PHE A 147 -22.74 11.51 3.99
N GLU A 148 -23.31 12.22 4.98
CA GLU A 148 -23.38 11.78 6.37
C GLU A 148 -24.23 10.50 6.52
N GLU A 149 -25.40 10.43 5.88
CA GLU A 149 -26.25 9.24 5.87
C GLU A 149 -25.53 8.01 5.32
N GLN A 150 -24.77 8.17 4.23
CA GLN A 150 -23.96 7.11 3.64
C GLN A 150 -22.81 6.68 4.58
N ALA A 151 -22.09 7.62 5.18
CA ALA A 151 -21.05 7.31 6.15
C ALA A 151 -21.61 6.52 7.35
N LEU A 152 -22.75 6.94 7.90
CA LEU A 152 -23.41 6.24 8.98
C LEU A 152 -23.94 4.86 8.55
N ALA A 153 -24.36 4.69 7.28
CA ALA A 153 -24.78 3.38 6.75
C ALA A 153 -23.60 2.40 6.71
N ILE A 154 -22.42 2.85 6.30
CA ILE A 154 -21.19 2.05 6.32
C ILE A 154 -20.85 1.58 7.75
N LEU A 155 -20.92 2.47 8.74
CA LEU A 155 -20.64 2.11 10.13
C LEU A 155 -21.68 1.12 10.68
N ARG A 156 -22.96 1.23 10.28
CA ARG A 156 -24.00 0.26 10.68
C ARG A 156 -23.78 -1.15 10.12
N GLN A 157 -23.02 -1.30 9.04
CA GLN A 157 -22.59 -2.61 8.53
C GLN A 157 -21.49 -3.27 9.38
N GLY A 158 -20.92 -2.54 10.35
CA GLY A 158 -19.83 -3.02 11.20
C GLY A 158 -18.44 -2.63 10.71
N ALA A 159 -18.33 -1.68 9.80
CA ALA A 159 -17.05 -1.18 9.34
C ALA A 159 -16.22 -0.57 10.49
N ALA A 160 -14.92 -0.86 10.53
CA ALA A 160 -13.97 -0.29 11.50
C ALA A 160 -13.59 1.17 11.17
N GLY A 161 -14.13 1.71 10.08
CA GLY A 161 -13.89 3.07 9.64
C GLY A 161 -14.17 3.27 8.16
N PHE A 162 -13.54 4.27 7.59
CA PHE A 162 -13.70 4.69 6.20
C PHE A 162 -12.41 4.48 5.41
N GLY A 163 -12.50 3.95 4.19
CA GLY A 163 -11.37 3.69 3.32
C GLY A 163 -11.74 2.86 2.07
N GLU A 164 -10.96 2.99 1.04
CA GLU A 164 -9.88 3.95 0.86
C GLU A 164 -10.48 5.28 0.37
N ILE A 165 -10.17 6.38 1.06
CA ILE A 165 -10.65 7.71 0.70
C ILE A 165 -9.47 8.52 0.16
N THR A 166 -9.65 9.22 -0.95
CA THR A 166 -8.57 10.02 -1.54
C THR A 166 -8.92 11.48 -1.74
N ALA A 167 -7.94 12.35 -1.43
CA ALA A 167 -7.99 13.74 -1.85
C ALA A 167 -7.14 14.01 -3.10
N HIS A 168 -6.03 13.29 -3.26
CA HIS A 168 -5.17 13.43 -4.42
C HIS A 168 -4.55 12.09 -4.78
N HIS A 169 -4.89 11.58 -5.96
CA HIS A 169 -4.44 10.29 -6.46
C HIS A 169 -4.03 10.44 -7.93
N LEU A 170 -2.75 10.24 -8.18
CA LEU A 170 -2.16 10.32 -9.51
C LEU A 170 -2.54 9.09 -10.34
N SER A 171 -2.82 9.30 -11.61
CA SER A 171 -3.02 8.20 -12.55
C SER A 171 -1.68 7.57 -12.94
N HIS A 172 -1.39 6.38 -12.44
CA HIS A 172 -0.12 5.68 -12.67
C HIS A 172 -0.17 4.63 -13.78
N LEU A 173 -1.38 4.27 -14.22
CA LEU A 173 -1.62 3.23 -15.22
C LEU A 173 -2.61 3.74 -16.26
N PRO A 174 -2.61 3.17 -17.48
CA PRO A 174 -3.68 3.38 -18.44
C PRO A 174 -5.05 3.08 -17.79
N ASP A 175 -6.04 3.88 -18.10
CA ASP A 175 -7.43 3.77 -17.60
C ASP A 175 -7.60 3.96 -16.09
N HIS A 176 -6.55 4.36 -15.38
CA HIS A 176 -6.64 4.78 -13.99
C HIS A 176 -7.05 6.26 -13.91
N PRO A 177 -8.06 6.65 -13.13
CA PRO A 177 -8.48 8.05 -13.03
C PRO A 177 -7.42 8.90 -12.31
N TYR A 178 -7.41 10.19 -12.63
CA TYR A 178 -6.82 11.22 -11.78
C TYR A 178 -7.89 11.76 -10.85
N GLU A 179 -7.65 11.72 -9.54
CA GLU A 179 -8.57 12.20 -8.53
C GLU A 179 -7.92 13.37 -7.78
N SER A 180 -8.64 14.49 -7.66
CA SER A 180 -8.07 15.67 -7.02
C SER A 180 -9.16 16.59 -6.47
N VAL A 181 -9.24 16.62 -5.15
CA VAL A 181 -9.96 17.62 -4.37
C VAL A 181 -9.04 18.16 -3.29
N PRO A 182 -9.26 19.37 -2.76
CA PRO A 182 -8.47 19.83 -1.61
C PRO A 182 -8.65 18.88 -0.42
N ALA A 183 -7.57 18.53 0.28
CA ALA A 183 -7.66 17.65 1.45
C ALA A 183 -8.52 18.26 2.58
N ASP A 184 -8.67 19.59 2.64
CA ASP A 184 -9.59 20.29 3.52
C ASP A 184 -10.97 20.57 2.86
N HIS A 185 -11.39 19.73 1.91
CA HIS A 185 -12.72 19.79 1.31
C HIS A 185 -13.80 19.61 2.38
N PRO A 186 -14.94 20.38 2.34
CA PRO A 186 -15.95 20.33 3.39
C PRO A 186 -16.53 18.93 3.69
N LEU A 187 -16.58 18.02 2.70
CA LEU A 187 -16.99 16.63 2.93
C LEU A 187 -15.93 15.82 3.67
N LEU A 188 -14.62 16.09 3.45
CA LEU A 188 -13.54 15.45 4.20
C LEU A 188 -13.49 15.96 5.64
N LEU A 189 -13.72 17.25 5.88
CA LEU A 189 -13.87 17.80 7.22
C LEU A 189 -15.07 17.18 7.95
N LEU A 190 -16.20 17.03 7.28
CA LEU A 190 -17.37 16.32 7.82
C LEU A 190 -17.04 14.85 8.15
N LEU A 191 -16.33 14.16 7.25
CA LEU A 191 -15.92 12.76 7.49
C LEU A 191 -15.02 12.64 8.70
N ALA A 192 -14.08 13.59 8.89
CA ALA A 192 -13.23 13.66 10.08
C ALA A 192 -14.06 13.84 11.36
N ASP A 193 -15.10 14.68 11.33
CA ASP A 193 -16.01 14.86 12.47
C ASP A 193 -16.82 13.58 12.77
N ILE A 194 -17.29 12.90 11.74
CA ILE A 194 -18.01 11.62 11.89
C ILE A 194 -17.06 10.55 12.47
N ALA A 195 -15.86 10.41 11.91
CA ALA A 195 -14.87 9.46 12.38
C ALA A 195 -14.48 9.70 13.85
N ALA A 196 -14.30 10.96 14.25
CA ALA A 196 -14.03 11.34 15.63
C ALA A 196 -15.19 11.01 16.59
N ARG A 197 -16.44 11.24 16.18
CA ARG A 197 -17.64 10.92 16.99
C ARG A 197 -17.80 9.43 17.23
N HIS A 198 -17.42 8.60 16.25
CA HIS A 198 -17.57 7.14 16.31
C HIS A 198 -16.29 6.40 16.71
N ASP A 199 -15.20 7.14 16.97
CA ASP A 199 -13.88 6.59 17.34
C ASP A 199 -13.35 5.58 16.32
N VAL A 200 -13.51 5.87 15.02
CA VAL A 200 -13.08 5.03 13.90
C VAL A 200 -11.98 5.70 13.09
N VAL A 201 -11.30 4.92 12.23
CA VAL A 201 -10.21 5.43 11.37
C VAL A 201 -10.73 5.96 10.04
N ILE A 202 -9.96 6.85 9.42
CA ILE A 202 -10.00 7.16 7.99
C ILE A 202 -8.68 6.68 7.39
N ASP A 203 -8.73 5.69 6.52
CA ASP A 203 -7.61 5.30 5.65
C ASP A 203 -7.59 6.26 4.46
N PHE A 204 -6.51 7.03 4.37
CA PHE A 204 -6.45 8.21 3.53
C PHE A 204 -5.30 8.15 2.53
N HIS A 205 -5.65 7.95 1.27
CA HIS A 205 -4.72 8.06 0.15
C HIS A 205 -4.47 9.53 -0.19
N PHE A 206 -3.21 9.91 -0.24
CA PHE A 206 -2.86 11.27 -0.57
C PHE A 206 -1.46 11.37 -1.18
N ASP A 207 -1.39 11.54 -2.49
CA ASP A 207 -0.16 11.82 -3.20
C ASP A 207 0.29 13.25 -2.92
N LEU A 208 1.32 13.38 -2.11
CA LEU A 208 1.81 14.66 -1.62
C LEU A 208 2.56 15.43 -2.71
N VAL A 209 2.19 16.69 -2.86
CA VAL A 209 2.92 17.70 -3.65
C VAL A 209 3.33 18.83 -2.71
N ALA A 210 4.60 18.87 -2.31
CA ALA A 210 5.08 19.86 -1.33
C ALA A 210 5.17 21.27 -1.92
N SER A 211 5.49 21.39 -3.22
CA SER A 211 5.55 22.64 -3.96
C SER A 211 5.05 22.45 -5.40
N ASP A 212 4.55 23.51 -6.02
CA ASP A 212 4.12 23.47 -7.43
C ASP A 212 5.22 22.90 -8.32
N MET A 213 4.90 21.90 -9.14
CA MET A 213 5.86 21.25 -10.02
C MET A 213 5.24 20.80 -11.33
N ARG A 214 6.05 20.72 -12.39
CA ARG A 214 5.62 20.04 -13.63
C ARG A 214 5.44 18.56 -13.37
N SER A 215 4.41 17.97 -13.97
CA SER A 215 4.25 16.50 -13.94
C SER A 215 5.49 15.85 -14.54
N PRO A 216 6.07 14.83 -13.87
CA PRO A 216 7.20 14.07 -14.41
C PRO A 216 6.85 13.41 -15.74
N GLU A 217 7.83 13.21 -16.62
CA GLU A 217 7.60 12.58 -17.95
C GLU A 217 7.00 11.18 -17.89
N TRP A 218 7.32 10.44 -16.83
CA TRP A 218 6.76 9.09 -16.63
C TRP A 218 5.27 9.09 -16.25
N LEU A 219 4.74 10.25 -15.86
CA LEU A 219 3.35 10.43 -15.45
C LEU A 219 2.54 10.98 -16.62
N ALA A 220 1.81 10.11 -17.32
CA ALA A 220 1.08 10.49 -18.53
C ALA A 220 0.09 11.64 -18.28
N SER A 221 0.05 12.59 -19.22
CA SER A 221 -0.91 13.69 -19.21
C SER A 221 -1.58 13.77 -20.59
N PRO A 222 -2.92 13.77 -20.68
CA PRO A 222 -3.89 13.44 -19.64
C PRO A 222 -3.86 11.96 -19.21
N PRO A 223 -4.52 11.53 -18.10
CA PRO A 223 -5.46 12.33 -17.29
C PRO A 223 -4.83 13.23 -16.23
N ASN A 224 -3.54 13.01 -15.86
CA ASN A 224 -2.86 13.91 -14.92
C ASN A 224 -2.67 15.30 -15.54
N PRO A 225 -2.77 16.39 -14.74
CA PRO A 225 -2.51 17.73 -15.23
C PRO A 225 -1.03 17.93 -15.53
N PRO A 226 -0.65 18.81 -16.46
CA PRO A 226 0.76 19.10 -16.77
C PRO A 226 1.50 19.85 -15.64
N LEU A 227 0.75 20.41 -14.68
CA LEU A 227 1.27 21.11 -13.50
C LEU A 227 0.55 20.59 -12.26
N LEU A 228 1.30 19.97 -11.36
CA LEU A 228 0.84 19.54 -10.05
C LEU A 228 0.93 20.71 -9.07
N ARG A 229 -0.14 20.98 -8.33
CA ARG A 229 -0.21 22.07 -7.36
C ARG A 229 0.14 21.57 -5.96
N ALA A 230 0.83 22.41 -5.19
CA ALA A 230 1.13 22.16 -3.79
C ALA A 230 -0.15 21.92 -2.98
N ASN A 231 -0.17 20.82 -2.22
CA ASN A 231 -1.37 20.36 -1.51
C ASN A 231 -1.14 20.10 0.00
N LEU A 232 0.09 20.20 0.49
CA LEU A 232 0.46 19.95 1.89
C LEU A 232 -0.35 20.82 2.87
N ALA A 233 -0.50 22.12 2.59
CA ALA A 233 -1.20 23.03 3.50
C ALA A 233 -2.69 22.65 3.68
N ALA A 234 -3.34 22.12 2.64
CA ALA A 234 -4.72 21.62 2.75
C ALA A 234 -4.78 20.35 3.60
N PHE A 235 -3.80 19.47 3.48
CA PHE A 235 -3.71 18.28 4.33
C PHE A 235 -3.51 18.63 5.80
N GLU A 236 -2.64 19.57 6.11
CA GLU A 236 -2.46 20.05 7.49
C GLU A 236 -3.74 20.67 8.07
N ARG A 237 -4.53 21.39 7.25
CA ARG A 237 -5.84 21.90 7.71
C ARG A 237 -6.84 20.79 8.01
N LEU A 238 -6.87 19.70 7.24
CA LEU A 238 -7.65 18.51 7.58
C LEU A 238 -7.20 17.91 8.93
N LEU A 239 -5.90 17.70 9.12
CA LEU A 239 -5.34 17.15 10.35
C LEU A 239 -5.62 18.04 11.58
N ALA A 240 -5.62 19.35 11.39
CA ALA A 240 -5.88 20.32 12.44
C ALA A 240 -7.37 20.52 12.76
N HIS A 241 -8.27 20.18 11.80
CA HIS A 241 -9.72 20.43 11.91
C HIS A 241 -10.34 19.72 13.12
N ASN A 242 -10.09 18.42 13.24
CA ASN A 242 -10.57 17.65 14.39
C ASN A 242 -9.48 16.71 14.87
N ARG A 243 -8.80 17.10 15.96
CA ARG A 243 -7.66 16.35 16.50
C ARG A 243 -8.04 15.02 17.17
N LYS A 244 -9.33 14.67 17.24
CA LYS A 244 -9.82 13.36 17.68
C LYS A 244 -10.04 12.40 16.50
N ALA A 245 -10.09 12.89 15.26
CA ALA A 245 -10.21 12.05 14.08
C ALA A 245 -8.92 11.26 13.87
N LYS A 246 -9.00 9.94 13.78
CA LYS A 246 -7.87 9.04 13.53
C LYS A 246 -7.63 8.96 12.01
N ILE A 247 -6.62 9.64 11.52
CA ILE A 247 -6.26 9.63 10.09
C ILE A 247 -5.03 8.75 9.90
N VAL A 248 -5.15 7.72 9.06
CA VAL A 248 -4.05 6.85 8.67
C VAL A 248 -3.68 7.21 7.24
N TRP A 249 -2.55 7.91 7.08
CA TRP A 249 -2.03 8.26 5.75
C TRP A 249 -1.41 7.03 5.10
N ALA A 250 -2.06 6.58 4.02
CA ALA A 250 -1.69 5.34 3.35
C ALA A 250 -0.39 5.47 2.54
N HIS A 251 0.31 4.33 2.41
CA HIS A 251 1.46 4.12 1.52
C HIS A 251 2.77 4.80 1.92
N ALA A 252 2.99 5.09 3.21
CA ALA A 252 4.28 5.60 3.68
C ALA A 252 5.44 4.68 3.23
N GLY A 253 6.51 5.28 2.71
CA GLY A 253 7.62 4.56 2.10
C GLY A 253 7.45 4.22 0.61
N SER A 254 6.30 4.53 0.00
CA SER A 254 6.02 4.33 -1.43
C SER A 254 5.84 5.68 -2.14
N ASP A 255 6.81 6.57 -1.98
CA ASP A 255 6.77 7.93 -2.52
C ASP A 255 6.87 7.93 -4.05
N MET A 256 5.96 8.66 -4.69
CA MET A 256 5.89 8.76 -6.16
C MET A 256 6.58 9.99 -6.72
N LEU A 257 6.68 11.08 -5.94
CA LEU A 257 7.14 12.38 -6.42
C LEU A 257 8.45 12.88 -5.78
N GLY A 258 8.98 12.17 -4.80
CA GLY A 258 10.19 12.58 -4.06
C GLY A 258 9.93 13.57 -2.93
N HIS A 259 8.66 13.79 -2.56
CA HIS A 259 8.28 14.78 -1.56
C HIS A 259 8.05 14.20 -0.17
N TRP A 260 7.80 12.91 -0.05
CA TRP A 260 7.47 12.25 1.21
C TRP A 260 8.73 11.78 1.95
N THR A 261 9.51 12.72 2.46
CA THR A 261 10.75 12.44 3.18
C THR A 261 10.51 12.04 4.64
N THR A 262 11.52 11.46 5.28
CA THR A 262 11.48 11.17 6.73
C THR A 262 11.40 12.43 7.58
N ASP A 263 12.03 13.54 7.14
CA ASP A 263 11.98 14.81 7.86
C ASP A 263 10.57 15.42 7.82
N LEU A 264 9.93 15.42 6.65
CA LEU A 264 8.53 15.84 6.52
C LEU A 264 7.60 14.97 7.37
N SER A 265 7.80 13.64 7.34
CA SER A 265 7.03 12.71 8.15
C SER A 265 7.19 13.00 9.64
N ARG A 266 8.40 13.28 10.10
CA ARG A 266 8.71 13.68 11.48
C ARG A 266 7.97 14.94 11.88
N ASP A 267 8.04 15.97 11.06
CA ASP A 267 7.40 17.26 11.33
C ASP A 267 5.87 17.13 11.42
N LEU A 268 5.26 16.36 10.52
CA LEU A 268 3.82 16.12 10.54
C LEU A 268 3.38 15.30 11.75
N LEU A 269 4.09 14.21 12.08
CA LEU A 269 3.78 13.37 13.23
C LEU A 269 3.93 14.14 14.56
N ALA A 270 4.92 15.02 14.67
CA ALA A 270 5.13 15.85 15.85
C ALA A 270 4.00 16.89 16.04
N ARG A 271 3.53 17.51 14.95
CA ARG A 271 2.48 18.55 15.00
C ARG A 271 1.07 17.98 15.09
N HIS A 272 0.83 16.80 14.55
CA HIS A 272 -0.50 16.20 14.42
C HIS A 272 -0.61 14.85 15.16
N PRO A 273 -1.02 14.84 16.46
CA PRO A 273 -1.11 13.62 17.25
C PRO A 273 -2.17 12.62 16.75
N ASN A 274 -3.05 13.03 15.89
CA ASN A 274 -4.09 12.21 15.27
C ASN A 274 -3.70 11.61 13.92
N LEU A 275 -2.48 11.90 13.43
CA LEU A 275 -1.92 11.29 12.22
C LEU A 275 -1.21 9.99 12.57
N SER A 276 -1.50 8.92 11.88
CA SER A 276 -0.71 7.69 11.79
C SER A 276 -0.37 7.41 10.33
N MET A 277 0.60 6.53 10.08
CA MET A 277 1.05 6.20 8.72
C MET A 277 1.00 4.70 8.50
N SER A 278 0.45 4.28 7.37
CA SER A 278 0.44 2.90 6.92
C SER A 278 1.64 2.67 5.99
N LEU A 279 2.56 1.83 6.43
CA LEU A 279 3.80 1.52 5.69
C LEU A 279 3.54 0.54 4.55
N ARG A 280 3.93 0.91 3.35
CA ARG A 280 3.89 0.05 2.16
C ARG A 280 5.30 -0.33 1.71
N MET A 281 5.61 -1.63 1.69
CA MET A 281 6.95 -2.11 1.34
C MET A 281 7.19 -2.27 -0.16
N ALA A 282 6.39 -1.62 -0.99
CA ALA A 282 6.65 -1.46 -2.42
C ALA A 282 7.30 -0.09 -2.65
N PRO A 283 8.55 -0.01 -3.11
CA PRO A 283 9.17 1.28 -3.41
C PRO A 283 8.39 1.99 -4.51
N GLY A 284 8.13 3.29 -4.30
CA GLY A 284 7.57 4.17 -5.29
C GLY A 284 8.57 4.54 -6.39
N ARG A 285 8.44 5.73 -6.95
CA ARG A 285 9.36 6.28 -7.94
C ARG A 285 10.55 7.02 -7.31
N ALA A 286 10.46 7.32 -6.02
CA ALA A 286 11.50 7.93 -5.19
C ALA A 286 12.03 6.91 -4.16
N PRO A 287 12.83 5.92 -4.58
CA PRO A 287 13.32 4.84 -3.71
C PRO A 287 14.22 5.34 -2.58
N GLU A 288 14.76 6.56 -2.69
CA GLU A 288 15.48 7.25 -1.61
C GLU A 288 14.59 7.45 -0.37
N ASN A 289 13.29 7.63 -0.55
CA ASN A 289 12.32 7.78 0.55
C ASN A 289 11.72 6.45 1.03
N HIS A 290 12.16 5.30 0.49
CA HIS A 290 11.71 3.97 0.97
C HIS A 290 12.50 3.53 2.21
N PRO A 291 11.87 2.83 3.18
CA PRO A 291 12.53 2.38 4.41
C PRO A 291 13.71 1.45 4.21
N LEU A 292 13.66 0.61 3.19
CA LEU A 292 14.71 -0.36 2.88
C LEU A 292 15.53 0.04 1.67
N THR A 293 16.81 -0.26 1.69
CA THR A 293 17.68 -0.22 0.51
C THR A 293 17.25 -1.27 -0.52
N PRO A 294 17.78 -1.23 -1.76
CA PRO A 294 17.56 -2.32 -2.73
C PRO A 294 18.02 -3.70 -2.24
N THR A 295 19.00 -3.76 -1.32
CA THR A 295 19.52 -4.97 -0.66
C THR A 295 18.76 -5.37 0.61
N LEU A 296 17.60 -4.72 0.87
CA LEU A 296 16.71 -4.97 2.00
C LEU A 296 17.28 -4.59 3.37
N GLU A 297 18.25 -3.70 3.40
CA GLU A 297 18.80 -3.17 4.65
C GLU A 297 17.97 -1.98 5.13
N MET A 298 17.73 -1.90 6.44
CA MET A 298 17.01 -0.78 7.07
C MET A 298 17.82 0.51 6.99
N LYS A 299 17.24 1.57 6.47
CA LYS A 299 17.88 2.89 6.43
C LYS A 299 17.86 3.55 7.82
N PRO A 300 19.00 4.09 8.29
CA PRO A 300 19.11 4.67 9.63
C PRO A 300 18.12 5.79 9.93
N GLU A 301 17.82 6.66 8.95
CA GLU A 301 16.86 7.76 9.09
C GLU A 301 15.43 7.25 9.32
N TRP A 302 15.03 6.17 8.65
CA TRP A 302 13.77 5.49 8.88
C TRP A 302 13.72 4.81 10.23
N LEU A 303 14.79 4.11 10.63
CA LEU A 303 14.82 3.47 11.95
C LEU A 303 14.63 4.49 13.07
N ARG A 304 15.31 5.64 12.98
CA ARG A 304 15.14 6.73 13.95
C ARG A 304 13.72 7.28 13.96
N LEU A 305 13.11 7.51 12.79
CA LEU A 305 11.73 7.98 12.68
C LEU A 305 10.75 6.99 13.34
N LEU A 306 10.92 5.70 13.07
CA LEU A 306 10.07 4.64 13.63
C LEU A 306 10.25 4.49 15.15
N GLN A 307 11.45 4.70 15.69
CA GLN A 307 11.71 4.69 17.13
C GLN A 307 11.09 5.89 17.84
N ASP A 308 11.20 7.09 17.26
CA ASP A 308 10.66 8.32 17.84
C ASP A 308 9.13 8.36 17.84
N PHE A 309 8.49 7.68 16.89
CA PHE A 309 7.03 7.62 16.75
C PHE A 309 6.51 6.17 16.70
N ALA A 310 6.99 5.32 17.61
CA ALA A 310 6.77 3.88 17.59
C ALA A 310 5.28 3.44 17.60
N ASP A 311 4.38 4.29 18.09
CA ASP A 311 2.94 4.06 18.20
C ASP A 311 2.13 4.60 17.00
N ARG A 312 2.81 5.17 15.99
CA ARG A 312 2.16 5.92 14.90
C ARG A 312 2.25 5.22 13.54
N PHE A 313 2.90 4.06 13.47
CA PHE A 313 3.06 3.30 12.24
C PHE A 313 2.33 1.96 12.31
N VAL A 314 1.70 1.59 11.19
CA VAL A 314 1.08 0.29 10.93
C VAL A 314 1.57 -0.25 9.59
N LEU A 315 1.28 -1.50 9.27
CA LEU A 315 1.62 -2.12 7.98
C LEU A 315 0.39 -2.19 7.09
N GLY A 316 0.48 -1.62 5.89
CA GLY A 316 -0.57 -1.70 4.88
C GLY A 316 0.02 -2.13 3.54
N GLY A 317 -0.34 -3.34 3.10
CA GLY A 317 0.24 -3.94 1.92
C GLY A 317 -0.23 -3.33 0.60
N ASP A 318 -1.39 -2.69 0.58
CA ASP A 318 -2.08 -2.28 -0.64
C ASP A 318 -2.16 -3.45 -1.64
N GLN A 319 -2.57 -4.61 -1.11
CA GLN A 319 -2.63 -5.85 -1.86
C GLN A 319 -3.98 -5.98 -2.56
N PHE A 320 -3.95 -6.18 -3.87
CA PHE A 320 -5.12 -6.60 -4.63
C PHE A 320 -5.20 -8.13 -4.63
N ILE A 321 -6.22 -8.68 -4.00
CA ILE A 321 -6.44 -10.12 -3.89
C ILE A 321 -7.58 -10.50 -4.80
N VAL A 322 -7.22 -11.17 -5.90
CA VAL A 322 -8.12 -11.46 -7.01
C VAL A 322 -8.67 -12.88 -6.85
N SER A 323 -9.99 -13.03 -6.99
CA SER A 323 -10.59 -14.37 -7.04
C SER A 323 -10.00 -15.19 -8.19
N PRO A 324 -9.77 -16.49 -8.00
CA PRO A 324 -9.35 -17.39 -9.07
C PRO A 324 -10.33 -17.49 -10.24
N SER A 325 -11.58 -17.08 -10.06
CA SER A 325 -12.60 -17.05 -11.13
C SER A 325 -12.44 -15.88 -12.10
N VAL A 326 -11.73 -14.81 -11.70
CA VAL A 326 -11.52 -13.61 -12.55
C VAL A 326 -10.60 -13.94 -13.71
N ARG A 327 -11.05 -13.67 -14.94
CA ARG A 327 -10.31 -13.90 -16.17
C ARG A 327 -9.77 -12.60 -16.77
N GLY A 328 -8.66 -12.74 -17.52
CA GLY A 328 -8.02 -11.63 -18.23
C GLY A 328 -7.08 -10.80 -17.36
N GLY A 329 -6.54 -9.71 -17.94
CA GLY A 329 -5.60 -8.77 -17.30
C GLY A 329 -6.31 -7.54 -16.72
N GLY A 330 -5.53 -6.55 -16.31
CA GLY A 330 -5.99 -5.25 -15.82
C GLY A 330 -5.18 -4.79 -14.61
N PRO A 331 -5.40 -3.54 -14.13
CA PRO A 331 -4.62 -2.97 -13.05
C PRO A 331 -4.59 -3.84 -11.79
N ALA A 332 -5.74 -4.27 -11.27
CA ALA A 332 -5.84 -5.11 -10.08
C ALA A 332 -5.08 -6.45 -10.22
N VAL A 333 -5.18 -7.13 -11.38
CA VAL A 333 -4.43 -8.37 -11.65
C VAL A 333 -2.93 -8.11 -11.71
N THR A 334 -2.51 -7.00 -12.32
CA THR A 334 -1.09 -6.60 -12.38
C THR A 334 -0.54 -6.30 -10.98
N PHE A 335 -1.31 -5.62 -10.14
CA PHE A 335 -0.92 -5.37 -8.74
C PHE A 335 -0.87 -6.65 -7.91
N ALA A 336 -1.85 -7.56 -8.08
CA ALA A 336 -1.86 -8.86 -7.40
C ALA A 336 -0.57 -9.68 -7.65
N GLN A 337 -0.02 -9.64 -8.86
CA GLN A 337 1.23 -10.34 -9.21
C GLN A 337 2.45 -9.81 -8.44
N ARG A 338 2.40 -8.59 -7.90
CA ARG A 338 3.50 -7.98 -7.11
C ARG A 338 3.41 -8.30 -5.62
N ALA A 339 2.27 -8.78 -5.14
CA ALA A 339 1.99 -9.00 -3.73
C ALA A 339 3.00 -9.96 -3.05
N PRO A 340 3.44 -11.10 -3.63
CA PRO A 340 4.41 -11.98 -2.99
C PRO A 340 5.73 -11.27 -2.66
N ARG A 341 6.26 -10.48 -3.60
CA ARG A 341 7.50 -9.71 -3.40
C ARG A 341 7.33 -8.62 -2.33
N MET A 342 6.17 -8.02 -2.25
CA MET A 342 5.86 -7.02 -1.23
C MET A 342 5.79 -7.65 0.16
N ARG A 343 5.16 -8.82 0.31
CA ARG A 343 5.13 -9.60 1.56
C ARG A 343 6.53 -10.01 2.01
N GLU A 344 7.40 -10.43 1.09
CA GLU A 344 8.81 -10.70 1.36
C GLU A 344 9.54 -9.46 1.92
N ARG A 345 9.35 -8.30 1.30
CA ARG A 345 9.92 -7.03 1.78
C ARG A 345 9.37 -6.62 3.14
N THR A 346 8.07 -6.82 3.38
CA THR A 346 7.46 -6.56 4.70
C THR A 346 8.10 -7.43 5.77
N ARG A 347 8.37 -8.70 5.47
CA ARG A 347 9.08 -9.59 6.39
C ARG A 347 10.51 -9.10 6.66
N ALA A 348 11.26 -8.77 5.60
CA ALA A 348 12.62 -8.23 5.75
C ALA A 348 12.64 -6.93 6.57
N PHE A 349 11.64 -6.08 6.38
CA PHE A 349 11.47 -4.86 7.19
C PHE A 349 11.26 -5.19 8.66
N LEU A 350 10.36 -6.11 9.00
CA LEU A 350 10.11 -6.50 10.39
C LEU A 350 11.33 -7.17 11.04
N ASP A 351 12.03 -8.02 10.30
CA ASP A 351 13.23 -8.71 10.76
C ASP A 351 14.41 -7.75 11.05
N ALA A 352 14.42 -6.59 10.39
CA ALA A 352 15.43 -5.53 10.57
C ALA A 352 15.15 -4.60 11.76
N LEU A 353 13.97 -4.68 12.37
CA LEU A 353 13.59 -3.84 13.51
C LEU A 353 14.01 -4.47 14.86
N PRO A 354 14.28 -3.65 15.89
CA PRO A 354 14.33 -4.14 17.27
C PRO A 354 13.02 -4.87 17.62
N PRO A 355 13.08 -6.00 18.36
CA PRO A 355 11.91 -6.88 18.57
C PRO A 355 10.67 -6.16 19.14
N GLU A 356 10.85 -5.25 20.07
CA GLU A 356 9.77 -4.47 20.69
C GLU A 356 9.10 -3.53 19.67
N LEU A 357 9.91 -2.84 18.85
CA LEU A 357 9.42 -1.96 17.79
C LEU A 357 8.69 -2.76 16.69
N ALA A 358 9.26 -3.90 16.31
CA ALA A 358 8.64 -4.80 15.35
C ALA A 358 7.25 -5.26 15.82
N ARG A 359 7.10 -5.67 17.08
CA ARG A 359 5.84 -6.10 17.68
C ARG A 359 4.78 -4.97 17.65
N ARG A 360 5.18 -3.75 18.02
CA ARG A 360 4.27 -2.58 17.99
C ARG A 360 3.77 -2.30 16.58
N ILE A 361 4.67 -2.20 15.61
CA ILE A 361 4.34 -1.86 14.22
C ILE A 361 3.59 -3.01 13.53
N ALA A 362 4.02 -4.26 13.78
CA ALA A 362 3.39 -5.44 13.20
C ALA A 362 1.93 -5.62 13.65
N ARG A 363 1.62 -5.33 14.91
CA ARG A 363 0.33 -5.74 15.48
C ARG A 363 -0.31 -4.71 16.41
N GLU A 364 0.37 -4.26 17.46
CA GLU A 364 -0.28 -3.55 18.57
C GLU A 364 -0.90 -2.24 18.14
N ASN A 365 -0.23 -1.49 17.27
CA ASN A 365 -0.75 -0.23 16.75
C ASN A 365 -2.02 -0.45 15.90
N ALA A 366 -2.04 -1.47 15.05
CA ALA A 366 -3.22 -1.81 14.26
C ALA A 366 -4.39 -2.23 15.16
N MET A 367 -4.15 -3.10 16.15
CA MET A 367 -5.17 -3.50 17.13
C MET A 367 -5.80 -2.30 17.83
N ARG A 368 -4.98 -1.36 18.28
CA ARG A 368 -5.42 -0.15 18.98
C ARG A 368 -6.14 0.84 18.06
N LEU A 369 -5.56 1.16 16.90
CA LEU A 369 -6.11 2.17 15.98
C LEU A 369 -7.45 1.75 15.39
N TYR A 370 -7.54 0.51 14.90
CA TYR A 370 -8.72 -0.04 14.24
C TYR A 370 -9.67 -0.74 15.22
N ARG A 371 -9.34 -0.78 16.52
CA ARG A 371 -10.12 -1.43 17.59
C ARG A 371 -10.41 -2.90 17.27
N LEU A 372 -9.42 -3.58 16.71
CA LEU A 372 -9.55 -4.99 16.36
C LEU A 372 -9.56 -5.85 17.62
N GLN A 373 -10.36 -6.91 17.57
CA GLN A 373 -10.38 -7.94 18.61
C GLN A 373 -9.39 -9.07 18.26
N ASP A 374 -8.86 -9.78 19.25
CA ASP A 374 -7.96 -10.92 19.05
C ASP A 374 -8.63 -12.09 18.32
#